data_40ef3a1632b72f1ff1c0bd61c0cdffdf
#
_entry.id   40ef3a1632b72f1ff1c0bd61c0cdffdf
#
_cell.length_a   1.000
_cell.length_b   1.000
_cell.length_c   1.000
_cell.angle_alpha   90.00
_cell.angle_beta   90.00
_cell.angle_gamma   90.00
#
_symmetry.space_group_name_H-M   'P 1'
#
loop_
_entity.id
_entity.type
_entity.pdbx_description
1 polymer ?
#
loop_
_entity_poly.entity_id
_entity_poly.type
_entity_poly.pdbx_seq_one_letter_code
_entity_poly.pdbx_strand_id
1 'polypeptide(L)'
;MIKAYRRRRLVDVTHRVVFGTGQAIAQVLARWGWRINTAFVERLNLDIRQRVAAIGRRVNTLCQGEAGLRDQVALFQVYHNFVLPHASLRQPLLIPEATNGSGSAKLWRPCTPAMAAGLTDHVWSLKEVLLYRVPPWPQPQVW
;
A
#
# COMPACT_ATOMS: atom_id res chain seq x y z
N MET A 1 16.45 12.21 1.47
CA MET A 1 17.31 11.54 2.46
C MET A 1 18.64 11.21 1.80
N ILE A 2 19.74 11.63 2.37
CA ILE A 2 21.10 11.38 1.91
C ILE A 2 21.76 10.49 2.96
N LYS A 3 22.26 9.32 2.52
CA LYS A 3 22.91 8.35 3.39
C LYS A 3 24.42 8.41 3.16
N ALA A 4 25.22 8.63 4.19
CA ALA A 4 26.67 8.57 4.13
C ALA A 4 27.17 7.22 4.63
N TYR A 5 28.04 6.58 3.85
CA TYR A 5 28.60 5.27 4.16
C TYR A 5 30.13 5.37 4.33
N ARG A 6 30.66 4.72 5.37
CA ARG A 6 32.09 4.52 5.56
C ARG A 6 32.36 3.04 5.76
N ARG A 7 33.23 2.43 4.94
CA ARG A 7 33.53 1.00 4.96
C ARG A 7 32.28 0.11 4.92
N ARG A 8 31.30 0.44 4.04
CA ARG A 8 29.99 -0.22 3.89
C ARG A 8 29.06 -0.12 5.10
N ARG A 9 29.40 0.65 6.12
CA ARG A 9 28.53 0.91 7.27
C ARG A 9 27.90 2.28 7.12
N LEU A 10 26.59 2.38 7.40
CA LEU A 10 25.88 3.65 7.45
C LEU A 10 26.42 4.47 8.63
N VAL A 11 26.99 5.65 8.34
CA VAL A 11 27.61 6.54 9.33
C VAL A 11 26.69 7.71 9.65
N ASP A 12 25.99 8.23 8.65
CA ASP A 12 25.14 9.40 8.81
C ASP A 12 23.94 9.38 7.87
N VAL A 13 22.85 10.01 8.29
CA VAL A 13 21.63 10.18 7.51
C VAL A 13 21.20 11.63 7.60
N THR A 14 21.38 12.37 6.53
CA THR A 14 20.94 13.77 6.42
C THR A 14 19.70 13.90 5.55
N HIS A 15 18.86 14.89 5.85
CA HIS A 15 17.65 15.17 5.09
C HIS A 15 17.81 16.49 4.34
N ARG A 16 17.77 16.44 3.01
CA ARG A 16 17.67 17.62 2.17
C ARG A 16 16.20 17.92 1.92
N VAL A 17 15.76 19.10 2.34
CA VAL A 17 14.42 19.59 2.02
C VAL A 17 14.40 19.99 0.54
N VAL A 18 13.50 19.41 -0.24
CA VAL A 18 13.32 19.70 -1.66
C VAL A 18 12.12 20.61 -1.87
N PHE A 19 11.11 20.46 -1.03
CA PHE A 19 9.89 21.26 -1.09
C PHE A 19 9.44 21.66 0.33
N GLY A 20 8.97 22.90 0.49
CA GLY A 20 8.58 23.45 1.79
C GLY A 20 9.76 23.89 2.63
N THR A 21 9.55 24.05 3.93
CA THR A 21 10.56 24.45 4.90
C THR A 21 10.83 23.35 5.92
N GLY A 22 12.07 23.26 6.40
CA GLY A 22 12.44 22.29 7.44
C GLY A 22 11.61 22.49 8.72
N GLN A 23 11.26 23.72 9.05
CA GLN A 23 10.46 24.04 10.22
C GLN A 23 9.01 23.51 10.10
N ALA A 24 8.37 23.69 8.95
CA ALA A 24 7.02 23.16 8.71
C ALA A 24 7.00 21.63 8.80
N ILE A 25 8.02 20.97 8.24
CA ILE A 25 8.15 19.50 8.34
C ILE A 25 8.32 19.08 9.80
N ALA A 26 9.19 19.75 10.55
CA ALA A 26 9.43 19.45 11.97
C ALA A 26 8.14 19.62 12.81
N GLN A 27 7.36 20.66 12.57
CA GLN A 27 6.07 20.87 13.25
C GLN A 27 5.07 19.74 12.98
N VAL A 28 4.92 19.33 11.72
CA VAL A 28 4.02 18.20 11.36
C VAL A 28 4.48 16.91 12.02
N LEU A 29 5.78 16.61 11.97
CA LEU A 29 6.33 15.40 12.58
C LEU A 29 6.13 15.40 14.10
N ALA A 30 6.38 16.53 14.76
CA ALA A 30 6.20 16.69 16.21
C ALA A 30 4.73 16.54 16.61
N ARG A 31 3.81 17.15 15.86
CA ARG A 31 2.35 17.06 16.13
C ARG A 31 1.83 15.62 16.16
N TRP A 32 2.37 14.76 15.32
CA TRP A 32 1.91 13.37 15.16
C TRP A 32 2.86 12.33 15.77
N GLY A 33 3.96 12.76 16.38
CA GLY A 33 5.00 11.87 16.90
C GLY A 33 5.68 11.02 15.81
N TRP A 34 5.67 11.50 14.56
CA TRP A 34 6.22 10.78 13.43
C TRP A 34 7.70 11.03 13.22
N ARG A 35 8.35 10.09 12.56
CA ARG A 35 9.73 10.20 12.08
C ARG A 35 9.78 9.99 10.58
N ILE A 36 10.72 10.68 9.90
CA ILE A 36 10.95 10.47 8.47
C ILE A 36 11.45 9.05 8.28
N ASN A 37 10.66 8.24 7.56
CA ASN A 37 10.99 6.85 7.27
C ASN A 37 10.62 6.54 5.82
N THR A 38 11.61 6.11 5.02
CA THR A 38 11.41 5.74 3.61
C THR A 38 11.01 4.28 3.42
N ALA A 39 11.04 3.46 4.48
CA ALA A 39 10.79 2.03 4.37
C ALA A 39 9.41 1.70 3.78
N PHE A 40 8.39 2.49 4.09
CA PHE A 40 7.05 2.31 3.53
C PHE A 40 7.01 2.58 2.03
N VAL A 41 7.66 3.66 1.58
CA VAL A 41 7.75 4.00 0.14
C VAL A 41 8.60 2.97 -0.60
N GLU A 42 9.71 2.53 -0.01
CA GLU A 42 10.57 1.49 -0.58
C GLU A 42 9.82 0.15 -0.72
N ARG A 43 9.02 -0.22 0.29
CA ARG A 43 8.17 -1.42 0.24
C ARG A 43 7.08 -1.30 -0.83
N LEU A 44 6.38 -0.18 -0.91
CA LEU A 44 5.39 0.05 -1.97
C LEU A 44 6.02 -0.02 -3.37
N ASN A 45 7.20 0.59 -3.55
CA ASN A 45 7.94 0.51 -4.81
C ASN A 45 8.34 -0.93 -5.17
N LEU A 46 8.69 -1.75 -4.16
CA LEU A 46 8.99 -3.16 -4.36
C LEU A 46 7.73 -3.92 -4.77
N ASP A 47 6.60 -3.71 -4.09
CA ASP A 47 5.31 -4.33 -4.42
C ASP A 47 4.86 -3.99 -5.84
N ILE A 48 4.99 -2.72 -6.24
CA ILE A 48 4.70 -2.29 -7.61
C ILE A 48 5.58 -3.04 -8.63
N ARG A 49 6.89 -3.11 -8.39
CA ARG A 49 7.82 -3.80 -9.29
C ARG A 49 7.58 -5.31 -9.37
N GLN A 50 7.07 -5.91 -8.33
CA GLN A 50 6.77 -7.35 -8.29
C GLN A 50 5.42 -7.70 -8.92
N ARG A 51 4.45 -6.79 -8.87
CA ARG A 51 3.06 -7.06 -9.25
C ARG A 51 2.63 -6.40 -10.55
N VAL A 52 3.29 -5.31 -10.96
CA VAL A 52 3.03 -4.62 -12.23
C VAL A 52 4.08 -5.05 -13.25
N ALA A 53 3.71 -5.97 -14.13
CA ALA A 53 4.62 -6.57 -15.09
C ALA A 53 5.34 -5.53 -15.98
N ALA A 54 4.64 -4.47 -16.37
CA ALA A 54 5.22 -3.39 -17.19
C ALA A 54 6.37 -2.63 -16.53
N ILE A 55 6.43 -2.64 -15.18
CA ILE A 55 7.49 -1.98 -14.40
C ILE A 55 8.51 -2.99 -13.88
N GLY A 56 8.19 -4.27 -13.92
CA GLY A 56 9.05 -5.37 -13.50
C GLY A 56 10.33 -5.46 -14.34
N ARG A 57 11.42 -5.87 -13.71
CA ARG A 57 12.66 -6.15 -14.43
C ARG A 57 12.60 -7.56 -15.04
N ARG A 58 13.00 -7.68 -16.31
CA ARG A 58 13.12 -8.97 -17.02
C ARG A 58 11.80 -9.79 -17.05
N VAL A 59 10.69 -9.11 -17.15
CA VAL A 59 9.39 -9.74 -17.27
C VAL A 59 8.87 -9.55 -18.69
N ASN A 60 8.40 -10.64 -19.30
CA ASN A 60 7.68 -10.56 -20.56
C ASN A 60 6.30 -9.97 -20.29
N THR A 61 6.00 -8.87 -20.94
CA THR A 61 4.69 -8.23 -20.83
C THR A 61 4.15 -7.93 -22.22
N LEU A 62 2.85 -8.13 -22.39
CA LEU A 62 2.11 -7.69 -23.58
C LEU A 62 1.77 -6.20 -23.53
N CYS A 63 2.07 -5.54 -22.42
CA CYS A 63 1.84 -4.12 -22.25
C CYS A 63 2.78 -3.33 -23.15
N GLN A 64 2.21 -2.65 -24.12
CA GLN A 64 2.92 -1.71 -25.00
C GLN A 64 2.30 -0.32 -24.84
N GLY A 65 3.16 0.65 -24.51
CA GLY A 65 2.76 2.04 -24.41
C GLY A 65 2.14 2.44 -23.05
N GLU A 66 1.80 3.72 -22.98
CA GLU A 66 1.31 4.36 -21.75
C GLU A 66 -0.06 3.86 -21.29
N ALA A 67 -0.97 3.59 -22.23
CA ALA A 67 -2.32 3.14 -21.89
C ALA A 67 -2.31 1.81 -21.13
N GLY A 68 -1.61 0.81 -21.65
CA GLY A 68 -1.50 -0.48 -20.98
C GLY A 68 -0.79 -0.41 -19.63
N LEU A 69 0.19 0.49 -19.48
CA LEU A 69 0.83 0.74 -18.18
C LEU A 69 -0.16 1.35 -17.19
N ARG A 70 -0.96 2.32 -17.63
CA ARG A 70 -1.99 2.98 -16.81
C ARG A 70 -3.01 1.97 -16.32
N ASP A 71 -3.50 1.08 -17.19
CA ASP A 71 -4.46 0.05 -16.85
C ASP A 71 -3.90 -0.95 -15.84
N GLN A 72 -2.65 -1.40 -16.01
CA GLN A 72 -1.99 -2.28 -15.04
C GLN A 72 -1.80 -1.62 -13.68
N VAL A 73 -1.42 -0.35 -13.65
CA VAL A 73 -1.27 0.40 -12.39
C VAL A 73 -2.62 0.59 -11.72
N ALA A 74 -3.68 0.91 -12.47
CA ALA A 74 -5.04 1.04 -11.95
C ALA A 74 -5.53 -0.28 -11.34
N LEU A 75 -5.34 -1.40 -12.04
CA LEU A 75 -5.69 -2.72 -11.52
C LEU A 75 -4.88 -3.07 -10.25
N PHE A 76 -3.58 -2.77 -10.25
CA PHE A 76 -2.75 -2.94 -9.06
C PHE A 76 -3.26 -2.10 -7.89
N GLN A 77 -3.67 -0.87 -8.12
CA GLN A 77 -4.19 0.03 -7.10
C GLN A 77 -5.47 -0.52 -6.45
N VAL A 78 -6.39 -1.03 -7.26
CA VAL A 78 -7.61 -1.69 -6.75
C VAL A 78 -7.25 -2.95 -5.97
N TYR A 79 -6.40 -3.81 -6.53
CA TYR A 79 -5.93 -5.02 -5.87
C TYR A 79 -5.27 -4.73 -4.51
N HIS A 80 -4.34 -3.75 -4.47
CA HIS A 80 -3.63 -3.36 -3.25
C HIS A 80 -4.56 -2.86 -2.16
N ASN A 81 -5.58 -2.08 -2.55
CA ASN A 81 -6.47 -1.45 -1.59
C ASN A 81 -7.62 -2.35 -1.12
N PHE A 82 -8.17 -3.21 -1.96
CA PHE A 82 -9.37 -3.98 -1.66
C PHE A 82 -9.11 -5.46 -1.41
N VAL A 83 -8.11 -6.05 -2.06
CA VAL A 83 -7.87 -7.51 -2.03
C VAL A 83 -6.72 -7.88 -1.11
N LEU A 84 -5.71 -7.02 -0.96
CA LEU A 84 -4.49 -7.36 -0.23
C LEU A 84 -4.56 -6.86 1.23
N PRO A 85 -4.68 -7.78 2.23
CA PRO A 85 -4.62 -7.38 3.63
C PRO A 85 -3.21 -6.90 4.01
N HIS A 86 -3.16 -5.87 4.85
CA HIS A 86 -1.89 -5.34 5.36
C HIS A 86 -1.71 -5.74 6.83
N ALA A 87 -0.56 -6.30 7.15
CA ALA A 87 -0.25 -6.75 8.51
C ALA A 87 -0.31 -5.61 9.55
N SER A 88 0.05 -4.38 9.15
CA SER A 88 -0.02 -3.20 10.02
C SER A 88 -1.44 -2.71 10.30
N LEU A 89 -2.42 -3.10 9.47
CA LEU A 89 -3.83 -2.70 9.60
C LEU A 89 -4.69 -3.78 10.26
N ARG A 90 -4.12 -4.97 10.52
CA ARG A 90 -4.84 -6.08 11.15
C ARG A 90 -5.49 -5.64 12.46
N GLN A 91 -6.70 -6.10 12.70
CA GLN A 91 -7.47 -5.81 13.90
C GLN A 91 -7.46 -7.00 14.87
N PRO A 92 -7.32 -6.79 16.19
CA PRO A 92 -7.42 -7.89 17.15
C PRO A 92 -8.85 -8.44 17.18
N LEU A 93 -8.97 -9.76 17.21
CA LEU A 93 -10.24 -10.41 17.46
C LEU A 93 -10.55 -10.37 18.96
N LEU A 94 -11.80 -10.06 19.32
CA LEU A 94 -12.25 -10.09 20.72
C LEU A 94 -12.22 -11.51 21.29
N ILE A 95 -12.54 -12.50 20.46
CA ILE A 95 -12.51 -13.92 20.80
C ILE A 95 -11.63 -14.62 19.77
N PRO A 96 -10.59 -15.35 20.18
CA PRO A 96 -9.77 -16.12 19.26
C PRO A 96 -10.60 -17.15 18.48
N GLU A 97 -10.43 -17.19 17.15
CA GLU A 97 -11.07 -18.18 16.29
C GLU A 97 -10.22 -19.45 16.19
N ALA A 98 -10.83 -20.61 16.38
CA ALA A 98 -10.16 -21.88 16.16
C ALA A 98 -9.78 -22.04 14.67
N THR A 99 -8.55 -22.47 14.41
CA THR A 99 -8.14 -22.85 13.05
C THR A 99 -8.50 -24.30 12.77
N ASN A 100 -8.98 -24.58 11.56
CA ASN A 100 -9.24 -25.96 11.11
C ASN A 100 -7.91 -26.69 10.96
N GLY A 101 -7.44 -27.36 12.03
CA GLY A 101 -6.18 -28.09 12.07
C GLY A 101 -5.43 -27.91 13.38
N SER A 102 -4.18 -28.34 13.46
CA SER A 102 -3.30 -28.29 14.63
C SER A 102 -2.63 -26.92 14.88
N GLY A 103 -3.08 -25.86 14.20
CA GLY A 103 -2.51 -24.53 14.32
C GLY A 103 -3.00 -23.77 15.55
N SER A 104 -2.25 -22.75 15.97
CA SER A 104 -2.67 -21.80 17.01
C SER A 104 -3.93 -21.05 16.59
N ALA A 105 -4.77 -20.69 17.57
CA ALA A 105 -5.97 -19.90 17.32
C ALA A 105 -5.66 -18.58 16.62
N LYS A 106 -6.53 -18.17 15.70
CA LYS A 106 -6.41 -16.91 14.97
C LYS A 106 -6.78 -15.75 15.89
N LEU A 107 -5.82 -14.88 16.14
CA LEU A 107 -5.95 -13.73 17.04
C LEU A 107 -6.28 -12.43 16.31
N TRP A 108 -6.15 -12.40 14.98
CA TRP A 108 -6.22 -11.18 14.19
C TRP A 108 -7.14 -11.33 12.98
N ARG A 109 -7.98 -10.33 12.78
CA ARG A 109 -8.76 -10.17 11.56
C ARG A 109 -7.90 -9.47 10.50
N PRO A 110 -7.80 -10.01 9.26
CA PRO A 110 -7.16 -9.31 8.17
C PRO A 110 -7.90 -8.02 7.84
N CYS A 111 -7.16 -6.96 7.55
CA CYS A 111 -7.73 -5.67 7.18
C CYS A 111 -6.99 -5.10 5.97
N THR A 112 -7.75 -4.67 4.97
CA THR A 112 -7.23 -3.98 3.79
C THR A 112 -7.26 -2.46 3.99
N PRO A 113 -6.52 -1.67 3.20
CA PRO A 113 -6.60 -0.21 3.25
C PRO A 113 -8.03 0.32 3.04
N ALA A 114 -8.80 -0.28 2.13
CA ALA A 114 -10.19 0.10 1.89
C ALA A 114 -11.10 -0.17 3.09
N MET A 115 -10.89 -1.30 3.79
CA MET A 115 -11.59 -1.57 5.06
C MET A 115 -11.20 -0.55 6.14
N ALA A 116 -9.93 -0.23 6.27
CA ALA A 116 -9.46 0.77 7.23
C ALA A 116 -10.01 2.17 6.95
N ALA A 117 -10.29 2.49 5.68
CA ALA A 117 -10.91 3.73 5.24
C ALA A 117 -12.45 3.72 5.31
N GLY A 118 -13.07 2.59 5.70
CA GLY A 118 -14.54 2.45 5.77
C GLY A 118 -15.23 2.33 4.41
N LEU A 119 -14.48 2.02 3.34
CA LEU A 119 -15.03 1.86 1.98
C LEU A 119 -15.63 0.48 1.73
N THR A 120 -15.27 -0.51 2.53
CA THR A 120 -15.79 -1.87 2.49
C THR A 120 -15.69 -2.51 3.88
N ASP A 121 -16.48 -3.54 4.13
CA ASP A 121 -16.54 -4.28 5.40
C ASP A 121 -15.74 -5.60 5.35
N HIS A 122 -15.28 -6.01 4.18
CA HIS A 122 -14.58 -7.28 3.98
C HIS A 122 -13.42 -7.18 2.98
N VAL A 123 -12.58 -8.21 2.95
CA VAL A 123 -11.52 -8.38 1.96
C VAL A 123 -12.14 -8.88 0.66
N TRP A 124 -12.01 -8.11 -0.41
CA TRP A 124 -12.55 -8.47 -1.71
C TRP A 124 -11.81 -9.66 -2.33
N SER A 125 -12.54 -10.50 -3.03
CA SER A 125 -11.96 -11.49 -3.94
C SER A 125 -11.61 -10.83 -5.28
N LEU A 126 -10.71 -11.45 -6.06
CA LEU A 126 -10.44 -11.01 -7.43
C LEU A 126 -11.70 -11.06 -8.31
N LYS A 127 -12.60 -11.99 -8.05
CA LYS A 127 -13.88 -12.08 -8.76
C LYS A 127 -14.74 -10.86 -8.52
N GLU A 128 -14.83 -10.38 -7.29
CA GLU A 128 -15.57 -9.16 -6.95
C GLU A 128 -14.97 -7.95 -7.65
N VAL A 129 -13.63 -7.81 -7.65
CA VAL A 129 -12.95 -6.72 -8.37
C VAL A 129 -13.29 -6.74 -9.86
N LEU A 130 -13.20 -7.90 -10.50
CA LEU A 130 -13.40 -8.03 -11.95
C LEU A 130 -14.88 -7.89 -12.38
N LEU A 131 -15.80 -8.23 -11.51
CA LEU A 131 -17.25 -8.16 -11.77
C LEU A 131 -17.91 -6.90 -11.21
N TYR A 132 -17.16 -6.05 -10.51
CA TYR A 132 -17.69 -4.82 -9.97
C TYR A 132 -18.14 -3.89 -11.09
N ARG A 133 -19.42 -3.55 -11.08
CA ARG A 133 -19.99 -2.60 -12.06
C ARG A 133 -19.73 -1.18 -11.58
N VAL A 134 -18.82 -0.49 -12.26
CA VAL A 134 -18.61 0.93 -12.04
C VAL A 134 -19.84 1.67 -12.62
N PRO A 135 -20.52 2.53 -11.86
CA PRO A 135 -21.58 3.36 -12.38
C PRO A 135 -21.10 4.20 -13.59
N PRO A 136 -21.97 4.50 -14.58
CA PRO A 136 -21.58 5.32 -15.71
C PRO A 136 -21.08 6.69 -15.24
N TRP A 137 -20.08 7.22 -15.92
CA TRP A 137 -19.55 8.55 -15.68
C TRP A 137 -20.25 9.57 -16.60
N PRO A 138 -20.58 10.80 -16.15
CA PRO A 138 -20.35 11.33 -14.79
C PRO A 138 -21.34 10.77 -13.74
N GLN A 139 -20.83 10.56 -12.54
CA GLN A 139 -21.67 10.18 -11.41
C GLN A 139 -22.64 11.32 -11.08
N PRO A 140 -23.94 11.05 -10.82
CA PRO A 140 -24.80 12.06 -10.27
C PRO A 140 -24.24 12.55 -8.94
N GLN A 141 -24.12 13.87 -8.78
CA GLN A 141 -23.69 14.45 -7.51
C GLN A 141 -24.79 14.18 -6.49
N VAL A 142 -24.50 13.28 -5.55
CA VAL A 142 -25.36 13.06 -4.38
C VAL A 142 -24.97 14.13 -3.36
N TRP A 143 -25.82 15.15 -3.24
CA TRP A 143 -25.72 16.19 -2.20
C TRP A 143 -26.24 15.68 -0.87
#